data_a848700232847c78a2e4191e142f2121
#
_entry.id   a848700232847c78a2e4191e142f2121
#
_cell.length_a   1.000
_cell.length_b   1.000
_cell.length_c   1.000
_cell.angle_alpha   90.00
_cell.angle_beta   90.00
_cell.angle_gamma   90.00
#
_symmetry.space_group_name_H-M   'P 1'
#
loop_
_entity.id
_entity.type
_entity.pdbx_description
1 polymer ?
#
loop_
_entity_poly.entity_id
_entity_poly.type
_entity_poly.pdbx_seq_one_letter_code
_entity_poly.pdbx_strand_id
1 'polypeptide(L)'
;MIYRTSMPRVRVVLVEPKNEGNVGAVARAMKNFGASDLALVNPCPLGSEARQRAMHGVDILEDATIVADFDAAVQGADLIVGTSGIATASEKRFARIAVHPRDFATKVHETKGIVALLFGREDFGLLMKELRRCDLLVTIPAADPYPILNLSHAVTILLYELFTAGTHGKTAPSMSGLEKERLHAALGDLLAATDYPAHKVARTKIMFRRMVGRAVPTKWEFHALMGVFERATKRIRRLEGGR
;
A
#
# COMPACT_ATOMS: atom_id res chain seq x y z
N MET A 1 12.20 -13.38 -3.56
CA MET A 1 11.08 -12.77 -2.81
C MET A 1 11.58 -11.43 -2.30
N ILE A 2 11.06 -10.31 -2.84
CA ILE A 2 11.60 -8.95 -2.62
C ILE A 2 11.02 -8.33 -1.33
N TYR A 3 9.84 -8.77 -0.89
CA TYR A 3 9.15 -8.23 0.28
C TYR A 3 8.88 -9.33 1.31
N ARG A 4 9.18 -9.07 2.59
CA ARG A 4 8.62 -9.83 3.72
C ARG A 4 7.35 -9.10 4.14
N THR A 5 6.21 -9.72 3.93
CA THR A 5 4.91 -9.21 4.38
C THR A 5 4.45 -10.02 5.58
N SER A 6 3.97 -9.34 6.61
CA SER A 6 3.11 -9.98 7.59
C SER A 6 1.70 -9.43 7.36
N MET A 7 0.91 -10.15 6.56
CA MET A 7 -0.53 -9.84 6.49
C MET A 7 -1.17 -10.15 7.84
N PRO A 8 -1.98 -9.24 8.39
CA PRO A 8 -2.82 -9.56 9.54
C PRO A 8 -3.81 -10.69 9.19
N ARG A 9 -4.37 -11.34 10.20
CA ARG A 9 -5.40 -12.35 9.97
C ARG A 9 -6.70 -11.65 9.56
N VAL A 10 -6.95 -11.60 8.26
CA VAL A 10 -8.14 -10.94 7.68
C VAL A 10 -9.07 -11.99 7.13
N ARG A 11 -10.33 -11.97 7.61
CA ARG A 11 -11.46 -12.65 6.99
C ARG A 11 -12.17 -11.67 6.08
N VAL A 12 -12.17 -11.93 4.77
CA VAL A 12 -12.99 -11.18 3.81
C VAL A 12 -14.40 -11.73 3.85
N VAL A 13 -15.37 -10.87 4.13
CA VAL A 13 -16.80 -11.24 4.23
C VAL A 13 -17.57 -10.56 3.09
N LEU A 14 -18.18 -11.35 2.23
CA LEU A 14 -19.08 -10.85 1.18
C LEU A 14 -20.52 -11.10 1.60
N VAL A 15 -21.31 -10.05 1.74
CA VAL A 15 -22.69 -10.11 2.19
C VAL A 15 -23.63 -10.10 0.99
N GLU A 16 -24.30 -11.21 0.74
CA GLU A 16 -25.23 -11.44 -0.37
C GLU A 16 -24.69 -10.99 -1.73
N PRO A 17 -23.48 -11.44 -2.14
CA PRO A 17 -22.95 -11.09 -3.45
C PRO A 17 -23.86 -11.65 -4.55
N LYS A 18 -24.18 -10.81 -5.54
CA LYS A 18 -25.16 -11.14 -6.59
C LYS A 18 -24.52 -11.68 -7.86
N ASN A 19 -23.22 -11.44 -8.05
CA ASN A 19 -22.49 -11.81 -9.25
C ASN A 19 -21.35 -12.79 -8.91
N GLU A 20 -21.44 -14.02 -9.40
CA GLU A 20 -20.43 -15.05 -9.18
C GLU A 20 -19.04 -14.67 -9.72
N GLY A 21 -19.00 -13.91 -10.82
CA GLY A 21 -17.74 -13.42 -11.40
C GLY A 21 -17.03 -12.42 -10.47
N ASN A 22 -17.79 -11.61 -9.70
CA ASN A 22 -17.19 -10.75 -8.67
C ASN A 22 -16.60 -11.59 -7.54
N VAL A 23 -17.29 -12.64 -7.09
CA VAL A 23 -16.79 -13.55 -6.06
C VAL A 23 -15.49 -14.22 -6.51
N GLY A 24 -15.44 -14.71 -7.75
CA GLY A 24 -14.22 -15.26 -8.33
C GLY A 24 -13.07 -14.25 -8.41
N ALA A 25 -13.36 -13.03 -8.85
CA ALA A 25 -12.34 -11.96 -8.91
C ALA A 25 -11.85 -11.55 -7.50
N VAL A 26 -12.70 -11.60 -6.48
CA VAL A 26 -12.32 -11.40 -5.07
C VAL A 26 -11.36 -12.49 -4.61
N ALA A 27 -11.66 -13.76 -4.86
CA ALA A 27 -10.78 -14.88 -4.50
C ALA A 27 -9.38 -14.74 -5.15
N ARG A 28 -9.34 -14.29 -6.42
CA ARG A 28 -8.09 -13.97 -7.11
C ARG A 28 -7.32 -12.83 -6.43
N ALA A 29 -8.00 -11.74 -6.06
CA ALA A 29 -7.39 -10.63 -5.35
C ALA A 29 -6.83 -11.06 -3.98
N MET A 30 -7.60 -11.88 -3.25
CA MET A 30 -7.15 -12.46 -1.97
C MET A 30 -5.87 -13.27 -2.14
N LYS A 31 -5.79 -14.13 -3.16
CA LYS A 31 -4.59 -14.91 -3.49
C LYS A 31 -3.39 -14.03 -3.80
N ASN A 32 -3.58 -12.93 -4.53
CA ASN A 32 -2.51 -11.99 -4.88
C ASN A 32 -1.89 -11.33 -3.64
N PHE A 33 -2.69 -11.06 -2.60
CA PHE A 33 -2.24 -10.37 -1.38
C PHE A 33 -2.07 -11.30 -0.17
N GLY A 34 -2.20 -12.61 -0.35
CA GLY A 34 -1.93 -13.59 0.70
C GLY A 34 -3.02 -13.68 1.77
N ALA A 35 -4.25 -13.23 1.49
CA ALA A 35 -5.44 -13.49 2.29
C ALA A 35 -6.09 -14.80 1.84
N SER A 36 -6.61 -15.61 2.78
CA SER A 36 -7.20 -16.92 2.46
C SER A 36 -8.53 -17.21 3.17
N ASP A 37 -8.89 -16.45 4.21
CA ASP A 37 -10.16 -16.65 4.95
C ASP A 37 -11.28 -15.89 4.25
N LEU A 38 -12.11 -16.60 3.47
CA LEU A 38 -13.27 -16.05 2.75
C LEU A 38 -14.56 -16.59 3.39
N ALA A 39 -15.43 -15.67 3.80
CA ALA A 39 -16.79 -15.99 4.25
C ALA A 39 -17.83 -15.37 3.32
N LEU A 40 -18.83 -16.14 2.93
CA LEU A 40 -19.89 -15.75 2.03
C LEU A 40 -21.24 -15.85 2.77
N VAL A 41 -21.88 -14.72 2.98
CA VAL A 41 -23.22 -14.69 3.57
C VAL A 41 -24.24 -14.79 2.46
N ASN A 42 -25.01 -15.88 2.42
CA ASN A 42 -26.10 -16.09 1.48
C ASN A 42 -25.75 -15.68 0.02
N PRO A 43 -24.67 -16.24 -0.56
CA PRO A 43 -24.21 -15.84 -1.90
C PRO A 43 -25.16 -16.32 -3.00
N CYS A 44 -25.04 -15.70 -4.18
CA CYS A 44 -25.57 -16.30 -5.41
C CYS A 44 -24.92 -17.67 -5.66
N PRO A 45 -25.55 -18.55 -6.46
CA PRO A 45 -24.89 -19.80 -6.88
C PRO A 45 -23.53 -19.53 -7.55
N LEU A 46 -22.51 -20.29 -7.13
CA LEU A 46 -21.16 -20.19 -7.69
C LEU A 46 -20.94 -21.29 -8.73
N GLY A 47 -20.74 -20.92 -9.95
CA GLY A 47 -20.57 -21.81 -11.07
C GLY A 47 -19.20 -21.71 -11.77
N SER A 48 -19.20 -21.88 -13.06
CA SER A 48 -18.00 -21.88 -13.89
C SER A 48 -17.35 -20.49 -14.02
N GLU A 49 -18.15 -19.44 -14.04
CA GLU A 49 -17.61 -18.07 -14.14
C GLU A 49 -16.83 -17.68 -12.89
N ALA A 50 -17.31 -18.03 -11.70
CA ALA A 50 -16.55 -17.79 -10.46
C ALA A 50 -15.19 -18.49 -10.51
N ARG A 51 -15.12 -19.76 -10.90
CA ARG A 51 -13.87 -20.52 -11.02
C ARG A 51 -12.94 -19.93 -12.10
N GLN A 52 -13.48 -19.56 -13.23
CA GLN A 52 -12.72 -18.96 -14.32
C GLN A 52 -12.07 -17.63 -13.90
N ARG A 53 -12.80 -16.76 -13.20
CA ARG A 53 -12.27 -15.48 -12.73
C ARG A 53 -11.34 -15.61 -11.53
N ALA A 54 -11.50 -16.62 -10.71
CA ALA A 54 -10.59 -16.89 -9.57
C ALA A 54 -9.20 -17.30 -10.03
N MET A 55 -9.03 -17.93 -11.20
CA MET A 55 -7.74 -18.40 -11.70
C MET A 55 -7.01 -19.25 -10.64
N HIS A 56 -5.82 -18.85 -10.19
CA HIS A 56 -5.06 -19.53 -9.15
C HIS A 56 -5.62 -19.34 -7.72
N GLY A 57 -6.71 -18.61 -7.54
CA GLY A 57 -7.42 -18.43 -6.28
C GLY A 57 -8.62 -19.36 -6.11
N VAL A 58 -8.78 -20.39 -6.97
CA VAL A 58 -9.88 -21.37 -6.90
C VAL A 58 -9.90 -22.07 -5.54
N ASP A 59 -8.77 -22.38 -4.97
CA ASP A 59 -8.64 -22.94 -3.61
C ASP A 59 -9.35 -22.10 -2.53
N ILE A 60 -9.29 -20.77 -2.64
CA ILE A 60 -9.98 -19.85 -1.72
C ILE A 60 -11.51 -19.93 -1.89
N LEU A 61 -11.99 -20.15 -3.13
CA LEU A 61 -13.42 -20.36 -3.37
C LEU A 61 -13.91 -21.70 -2.80
N GLU A 62 -13.11 -22.73 -2.96
CA GLU A 62 -13.45 -24.10 -2.51
C GLU A 62 -13.44 -24.21 -0.98
N ASP A 63 -12.52 -23.48 -0.32
CA ASP A 63 -12.39 -23.41 1.13
C ASP A 63 -13.30 -22.35 1.76
N ALA A 64 -14.08 -21.59 0.95
CA ALA A 64 -14.92 -20.51 1.45
C ALA A 64 -16.01 -21.01 2.43
N THR A 65 -16.14 -20.35 3.57
CA THR A 65 -17.19 -20.63 4.53
C THR A 65 -18.49 -19.97 4.07
N ILE A 66 -19.51 -20.78 3.74
CA ILE A 66 -20.83 -20.26 3.39
C ILE A 66 -21.72 -20.27 4.63
N VAL A 67 -22.30 -19.13 4.98
CA VAL A 67 -23.18 -18.95 6.14
C VAL A 67 -24.52 -18.32 5.76
N ALA A 68 -25.54 -18.56 6.56
CA ALA A 68 -26.89 -18.08 6.31
C ALA A 68 -27.08 -16.62 6.72
N ASP A 69 -26.29 -16.11 7.67
CA ASP A 69 -26.50 -14.77 8.22
C ASP A 69 -25.17 -14.05 8.52
N PHE A 70 -25.29 -12.76 8.72
CA PHE A 70 -24.19 -11.84 9.00
C PHE A 70 -23.46 -12.17 10.31
N ASP A 71 -24.21 -12.51 11.37
CA ASP A 71 -23.62 -12.73 12.70
C ASP A 71 -22.71 -13.97 12.71
N ALA A 72 -23.07 -15.01 11.97
CA ALA A 72 -22.24 -16.19 11.79
C ALA A 72 -20.94 -15.86 11.04
N ALA A 73 -20.99 -14.97 10.03
CA ALA A 73 -19.80 -14.58 9.26
C ALA A 73 -18.75 -13.81 10.08
N VAL A 74 -19.22 -13.00 11.05
CA VAL A 74 -18.33 -12.18 11.90
C VAL A 74 -17.97 -12.86 13.23
N GLN A 75 -18.48 -14.04 13.48
CA GLN A 75 -18.22 -14.76 14.72
C GLN A 75 -16.70 -14.98 14.93
N GLY A 76 -16.23 -14.64 16.12
CA GLY A 76 -14.81 -14.78 16.50
C GLY A 76 -13.90 -13.70 15.91
N ALA A 77 -14.43 -12.67 15.25
CA ALA A 77 -13.65 -11.51 14.85
C ALA A 77 -13.40 -10.57 16.04
N ASP A 78 -12.17 -10.08 16.15
CA ASP A 78 -11.75 -9.13 17.18
C ASP A 78 -11.97 -7.68 16.73
N LEU A 79 -12.07 -7.46 15.42
CA LEU A 79 -12.41 -6.17 14.81
C LEU A 79 -13.30 -6.39 13.59
N ILE A 80 -14.44 -5.71 13.57
CA ILE A 80 -15.41 -5.77 12.47
C ILE A 80 -15.33 -4.47 11.68
N VAL A 81 -14.89 -4.55 10.43
CA VAL A 81 -14.68 -3.40 9.54
C VAL A 81 -15.67 -3.45 8.39
N GLY A 82 -16.57 -2.47 8.33
CA GLY A 82 -17.48 -2.31 7.20
C GLY A 82 -16.90 -1.42 6.11
N THR A 83 -17.38 -1.63 4.88
CA THR A 83 -17.07 -0.76 3.74
C THR A 83 -18.28 0.05 3.30
N SER A 84 -18.06 1.27 2.86
CA SER A 84 -19.11 2.13 2.29
C SER A 84 -18.55 2.98 1.16
N GLY A 85 -19.26 3.03 0.04
CA GLY A 85 -18.98 4.01 -1.03
C GLY A 85 -19.47 5.42 -0.69
N ILE A 86 -20.23 5.58 0.40
CA ILE A 86 -20.78 6.86 0.84
C ILE A 86 -20.27 7.14 2.24
N ALA A 87 -19.38 8.11 2.35
CA ALA A 87 -18.92 8.65 3.63
C ALA A 87 -19.72 9.90 4.01
N THR A 88 -19.78 10.21 5.30
CA THR A 88 -20.31 11.48 5.80
C THR A 88 -19.47 11.97 6.98
N ALA A 89 -19.19 13.25 7.00
CA ALA A 89 -18.60 13.94 8.16
C ALA A 89 -19.67 14.45 9.14
N SER A 90 -20.97 14.24 8.87
CA SER A 90 -22.06 14.73 9.73
C SER A 90 -22.17 13.87 10.98
N GLU A 91 -22.04 14.48 12.15
CA GLU A 91 -22.24 13.85 13.47
C GLU A 91 -23.63 13.25 13.61
N LYS A 92 -24.63 13.83 12.95
CA LYS A 92 -26.01 13.28 12.92
C LYS A 92 -26.11 11.95 12.18
N ARG A 93 -25.10 11.58 11.39
CA ARG A 93 -24.99 10.32 10.64
C ARG A 93 -23.76 9.54 11.07
N PHE A 94 -23.44 9.53 12.35
CA PHE A 94 -22.25 8.92 12.96
C PHE A 94 -21.94 7.51 12.45
N ALA A 95 -22.97 6.73 12.11
CA ALA A 95 -22.79 5.37 11.57
C ALA A 95 -22.09 5.31 10.19
N ARG A 96 -21.79 6.45 9.57
CA ARG A 96 -21.10 6.55 8.27
C ARG A 96 -19.83 7.42 8.33
N ILE A 97 -19.35 7.74 9.52
CA ILE A 97 -18.02 8.35 9.68
C ILE A 97 -17.00 7.27 9.36
N ALA A 98 -16.27 7.46 8.28
CA ALA A 98 -15.33 6.47 7.77
C ALA A 98 -13.89 6.98 7.85
N VAL A 99 -12.96 6.04 7.99
CA VAL A 99 -11.52 6.31 7.90
C VAL A 99 -11.01 6.09 6.48
N HIS A 100 -9.87 6.68 6.18
CA HIS A 100 -9.16 6.47 4.93
C HIS A 100 -8.51 5.06 4.87
N PRO A 101 -8.38 4.44 3.69
CA PRO A 101 -7.77 3.10 3.55
C PRO A 101 -6.39 2.92 4.21
N ARG A 102 -5.53 3.93 4.15
CA ARG A 102 -4.20 3.90 4.80
C ARG A 102 -4.29 3.89 6.32
N ASP A 103 -5.18 4.69 6.89
CA ASP A 103 -5.39 4.75 8.34
C ASP A 103 -6.02 3.45 8.84
N PHE A 104 -6.94 2.90 8.06
CA PHE A 104 -7.51 1.58 8.28
C PHE A 104 -6.41 0.51 8.29
N ALA A 105 -5.54 0.47 7.27
CA ALA A 105 -4.47 -0.52 7.18
C ALA A 105 -3.53 -0.47 8.39
N THR A 106 -3.16 0.72 8.86
CA THR A 106 -2.35 0.91 10.07
C THR A 106 -3.05 0.31 11.29
N LYS A 107 -4.33 0.64 11.51
CA LYS A 107 -5.12 0.14 12.65
C LYS A 107 -5.23 -1.39 12.64
N VAL A 108 -5.43 -1.99 11.47
CA VAL A 108 -5.54 -3.44 11.31
C VAL A 108 -4.23 -4.14 11.67
N HIS A 109 -3.08 -3.57 11.29
CA HIS A 109 -1.77 -4.11 11.67
C HIS A 109 -1.48 -4.04 13.18
N GLU A 110 -2.11 -3.13 13.89
CA GLU A 110 -2.03 -3.01 15.35
C GLU A 110 -2.98 -3.99 16.07
N THR A 111 -3.98 -4.52 15.36
CA THR A 111 -4.99 -5.42 15.91
C THR A 111 -4.43 -6.83 16.07
N LYS A 112 -4.57 -7.39 17.27
CA LYS A 112 -4.27 -8.79 17.53
C LYS A 112 -5.54 -9.60 17.31
N GLY A 113 -5.44 -10.69 16.52
CA GLY A 113 -6.56 -11.58 16.26
C GLY A 113 -7.12 -11.48 14.85
N ILE A 114 -8.41 -11.75 14.68
CA ILE A 114 -9.07 -11.83 13.38
C ILE A 114 -9.80 -10.51 13.09
N VAL A 115 -9.54 -9.94 11.93
CA VAL A 115 -10.25 -8.78 11.42
C VAL A 115 -11.25 -9.23 10.35
N ALA A 116 -12.54 -9.03 10.59
CA ALA A 116 -13.56 -9.24 9.57
C ALA A 116 -13.71 -7.98 8.72
N LEU A 117 -13.37 -8.06 7.45
CA LEU A 117 -13.47 -6.97 6.47
C LEU A 117 -14.69 -7.23 5.56
N LEU A 118 -15.73 -6.42 5.72
CA LEU A 118 -17.06 -6.66 5.17
C LEU A 118 -17.35 -5.81 3.94
N PHE A 119 -17.83 -6.48 2.94
CA PHE A 119 -18.34 -5.87 1.70
C PHE A 119 -19.79 -6.26 1.49
N GLY A 120 -20.62 -5.28 1.17
CA GLY A 120 -22.04 -5.49 0.92
C GLY A 120 -22.36 -5.83 -0.53
N ARG A 121 -23.64 -5.88 -0.81
CA ARG A 121 -24.24 -6.14 -2.12
C ARG A 121 -23.80 -5.08 -3.14
N GLU A 122 -23.74 -5.47 -4.39
CA GLU A 122 -23.29 -4.59 -5.47
C GLU A 122 -24.20 -3.36 -5.65
N ASP A 123 -25.48 -3.49 -5.40
CA ASP A 123 -26.49 -2.42 -5.60
C ASP A 123 -26.71 -1.53 -4.37
N PHE A 124 -26.69 -2.09 -3.17
CA PHE A 124 -27.04 -1.37 -1.93
C PHE A 124 -25.90 -1.25 -0.93
N GLY A 125 -24.82 -2.00 -1.13
CA GLY A 125 -23.77 -2.13 -0.13
C GLY A 125 -24.23 -2.85 1.14
N LEU A 126 -23.64 -2.46 2.27
CA LEU A 126 -24.06 -2.93 3.59
C LEU A 126 -25.31 -2.18 4.07
N LEU A 127 -26.28 -2.91 4.62
CA LEU A 127 -27.49 -2.33 5.22
C LEU A 127 -27.16 -1.65 6.56
N MET A 128 -28.03 -0.73 6.99
CA MET A 128 -27.85 -0.02 8.26
C MET A 128 -27.74 -0.94 9.47
N LYS A 129 -28.44 -2.08 9.47
CA LYS A 129 -28.34 -3.08 10.54
C LYS A 129 -26.95 -3.70 10.62
N GLU A 130 -26.27 -3.92 9.47
CA GLU A 130 -24.92 -4.46 9.34
C GLU A 130 -23.88 -3.40 9.70
N LEU A 131 -24.04 -2.17 9.21
CA LEU A 131 -23.15 -1.04 9.54
C LEU A 131 -23.10 -0.74 11.04
N ARG A 132 -24.20 -0.90 11.76
CA ARG A 132 -24.25 -0.71 13.22
C ARG A 132 -23.47 -1.76 14.00
N ARG A 133 -23.14 -2.88 13.39
CA ARG A 133 -22.33 -3.96 13.97
C ARG A 133 -20.83 -3.77 13.72
N CYS A 134 -20.48 -2.82 12.86
CA CYS A 134 -19.09 -2.55 12.54
C CYS A 134 -18.45 -1.63 13.59
N ASP A 135 -17.25 -1.98 14.03
CA ASP A 135 -16.42 -1.19 14.93
C ASP A 135 -15.75 -0.04 14.19
N LEU A 136 -15.48 -0.24 12.91
CA LEU A 136 -14.83 0.73 12.03
C LEU A 136 -15.51 0.71 10.66
N LEU A 137 -15.58 1.88 10.04
CA LEU A 137 -16.02 2.01 8.67
C LEU A 137 -14.88 2.55 7.81
N VAL A 138 -14.67 1.96 6.64
CA VAL A 138 -13.68 2.44 5.66
C VAL A 138 -14.37 2.85 4.37
N THR A 139 -13.93 3.98 3.81
CA THR A 139 -14.39 4.46 2.49
C THR A 139 -13.18 4.67 1.60
N ILE A 140 -13.25 4.12 0.39
CA ILE A 140 -12.23 4.33 -0.64
C ILE A 140 -12.59 5.62 -1.37
N PRO A 141 -11.73 6.65 -1.34
CA PRO A 141 -11.97 7.88 -2.09
C PRO A 141 -12.04 7.60 -3.59
N ALA A 142 -13.08 8.12 -4.22
CA ALA A 142 -13.29 8.05 -5.67
C ALA A 142 -13.85 9.38 -6.17
N ALA A 143 -13.91 9.57 -7.48
CA ALA A 143 -14.41 10.80 -8.08
C ALA A 143 -15.92 10.97 -7.87
N ASP A 144 -16.36 12.17 -7.52
CA ASP A 144 -17.76 12.48 -7.19
C ASP A 144 -18.79 12.04 -8.25
N PRO A 145 -18.54 12.11 -9.56
CA PRO A 145 -19.53 11.68 -10.54
C PRO A 145 -19.87 10.19 -10.46
N TYR A 146 -18.93 9.34 -9.98
CA TYR A 146 -19.14 7.92 -9.86
C TYR A 146 -18.30 7.30 -8.71
N PRO A 147 -18.71 7.50 -7.44
CA PRO A 147 -17.90 7.12 -6.28
C PRO A 147 -18.01 5.63 -5.90
N ILE A 148 -18.97 4.89 -6.49
CA ILE A 148 -19.22 3.50 -6.14
C ILE A 148 -18.32 2.58 -6.97
N LEU A 149 -17.43 1.87 -6.29
CA LEU A 149 -16.54 0.89 -6.91
C LEU A 149 -17.23 -0.46 -7.07
N ASN A 150 -16.84 -1.20 -8.11
CA ASN A 150 -17.16 -2.61 -8.20
C ASN A 150 -16.62 -3.37 -6.98
N LEU A 151 -17.36 -4.41 -6.55
CA LEU A 151 -17.05 -5.21 -5.36
C LEU A 151 -15.60 -5.72 -5.36
N SER A 152 -15.17 -6.36 -6.42
CA SER A 152 -13.82 -6.94 -6.50
C SER A 152 -12.72 -5.87 -6.54
N HIS A 153 -12.99 -4.69 -7.12
CA HIS A 153 -12.07 -3.56 -7.10
C HIS A 153 -11.90 -3.00 -5.69
N ALA A 154 -13.00 -2.84 -4.95
CA ALA A 154 -12.95 -2.37 -3.56
C ALA A 154 -12.14 -3.34 -2.67
N VAL A 155 -12.37 -4.65 -2.80
CA VAL A 155 -11.59 -5.68 -2.10
C VAL A 155 -10.11 -5.59 -2.46
N THR A 156 -9.80 -5.47 -3.75
CA THR A 156 -8.41 -5.38 -4.25
C THR A 156 -7.66 -4.19 -3.63
N ILE A 157 -8.29 -3.01 -3.61
CA ILE A 157 -7.68 -1.79 -3.08
C ILE A 157 -7.41 -1.92 -1.58
N LEU A 158 -8.38 -2.41 -0.79
CA LEU A 158 -8.19 -2.54 0.65
C LEU A 158 -7.18 -3.62 1.02
N LEU A 159 -7.14 -4.74 0.30
CA LEU A 159 -6.11 -5.76 0.48
C LEU A 159 -4.72 -5.26 0.06
N TYR A 160 -4.63 -4.44 -0.99
CA TYR A 160 -3.38 -3.79 -1.39
C TYR A 160 -2.86 -2.84 -0.30
N GLU A 161 -3.70 -2.01 0.28
CA GLU A 161 -3.30 -1.12 1.37
C GLU A 161 -2.83 -1.91 2.61
N LEU A 162 -3.54 -2.97 2.97
CA LEU A 162 -3.12 -3.88 4.05
C LEU A 162 -1.78 -4.55 3.76
N PHE A 163 -1.61 -5.05 2.53
CA PHE A 163 -0.38 -5.70 2.12
C PHE A 163 0.81 -4.72 2.14
N THR A 164 0.63 -3.52 1.62
CA THR A 164 1.69 -2.50 1.55
C THR A 164 2.05 -1.94 2.92
N ALA A 165 1.09 -1.78 3.83
CA ALA A 165 1.36 -1.38 5.21
C ALA A 165 2.21 -2.40 5.96
N GLY A 166 2.06 -3.71 5.66
CA GLY A 166 2.87 -4.79 6.20
C GLY A 166 4.18 -5.06 5.46
N THR A 167 4.42 -4.41 4.32
CA THR A 167 5.66 -4.60 3.58
C THR A 167 6.81 -3.80 4.20
N HIS A 168 7.69 -4.48 4.89
CA HIS A 168 9.02 -3.96 5.12
C HIS A 168 9.86 -4.28 3.88
N GLY A 169 9.83 -3.40 2.88
CA GLY A 169 10.71 -3.52 1.71
C GLY A 169 12.15 -3.52 2.20
N LYS A 170 12.98 -4.46 1.71
CA LYS A 170 14.44 -4.29 1.78
C LYS A 170 14.78 -3.10 0.88
N THR A 171 14.69 -1.90 1.43
CA THR A 171 15.31 -0.75 0.80
C THR A 171 16.82 -1.00 0.82
N ALA A 172 17.48 -0.85 -0.33
CA ALA A 172 18.93 -0.85 -0.36
C ALA A 172 19.42 0.16 0.69
N PRO A 173 20.49 -0.17 1.46
CA PRO A 173 20.98 0.74 2.49
C PRO A 173 21.23 2.12 1.89
N SER A 174 20.56 3.12 2.41
CA SER A 174 20.74 4.51 2.00
C SER A 174 22.09 5.03 2.49
N MET A 175 22.60 6.03 1.81
CA MET A 175 23.78 6.79 2.20
C MET A 175 23.57 7.43 3.58
N SER A 176 24.53 7.30 4.47
CA SER A 176 24.52 7.91 5.80
C SER A 176 24.75 9.44 5.74
N GLY A 177 24.45 10.13 6.84
CA GLY A 177 24.72 11.57 6.96
C GLY A 177 26.20 11.92 6.74
N LEU A 178 27.12 11.11 7.28
CA LEU A 178 28.55 11.29 7.09
C LEU A 178 28.97 11.12 5.61
N GLU A 179 28.41 10.11 4.94
CA GLU A 179 28.65 9.87 3.51
C GLU A 179 28.12 11.03 2.66
N LYS A 180 26.99 11.64 3.03
CA LYS A 180 26.47 12.87 2.40
C LYS A 180 27.47 14.01 2.48
N GLU A 181 28.00 14.29 3.67
CA GLU A 181 28.96 15.37 3.85
C GLU A 181 30.26 15.12 3.06
N ARG A 182 30.75 13.88 3.01
CA ARG A 182 31.91 13.50 2.18
C ARG A 182 31.62 13.73 0.70
N LEU A 183 30.43 13.37 0.20
CA LEU A 183 30.05 13.61 -1.19
C LEU A 183 29.98 15.10 -1.52
N HIS A 184 29.47 15.93 -0.60
CA HIS A 184 29.45 17.38 -0.74
C HIS A 184 30.84 18.00 -0.73
N ALA A 185 31.76 17.50 0.11
CA ALA A 185 33.15 17.91 0.13
C ALA A 185 33.84 17.57 -1.19
N ALA A 186 33.66 16.33 -1.68
CA ALA A 186 34.26 15.89 -2.94
C ALA A 186 33.77 16.72 -4.15
N LEU A 187 32.50 17.12 -4.19
CA LEU A 187 32.01 18.10 -5.17
C LEU A 187 32.73 19.45 -5.02
N GLY A 188 32.91 19.93 -3.78
CA GLY A 188 33.61 21.17 -3.51
C GLY A 188 35.06 21.16 -4.07
N ASP A 189 35.78 20.05 -3.84
CA ASP A 189 37.12 19.85 -4.35
C ASP A 189 37.19 19.81 -5.89
N LEU A 190 36.19 19.16 -6.51
CA LEU A 190 36.06 19.09 -7.95
C LEU A 190 35.81 20.49 -8.56
N LEU A 191 34.89 21.27 -7.97
CA LEU A 191 34.58 22.63 -8.43
C LEU A 191 35.83 23.54 -8.33
N ALA A 192 36.62 23.40 -7.27
CA ALA A 192 37.88 24.12 -7.10
C ALA A 192 38.92 23.71 -8.15
N ALA A 193 39.03 22.41 -8.43
CA ALA A 193 39.99 21.89 -9.41
C ALA A 193 39.62 22.21 -10.87
N THR A 194 38.37 22.53 -11.16
CA THR A 194 37.90 22.88 -12.53
C THR A 194 37.85 24.38 -12.80
N ASP A 195 38.40 25.24 -11.94
CA ASP A 195 38.26 26.71 -12.03
C ASP A 195 36.79 27.15 -12.21
N TYR A 196 35.88 26.44 -11.54
CA TYR A 196 34.46 26.74 -11.67
C TYR A 196 34.15 28.17 -11.18
N PRO A 197 33.37 28.98 -11.91
CA PRO A 197 33.15 30.38 -11.58
C PRO A 197 32.78 30.63 -10.12
N ALA A 198 33.62 31.41 -9.40
CA ALA A 198 33.51 31.60 -7.94
C ALA A 198 32.13 32.07 -7.50
N HIS A 199 31.49 32.97 -8.28
CA HIS A 199 30.16 33.47 -8.00
C HIS A 199 29.03 32.40 -8.11
N LYS A 200 29.30 31.25 -8.74
CA LYS A 200 28.34 30.14 -8.90
C LYS A 200 28.54 29.01 -7.90
N VAL A 201 29.73 28.90 -7.29
CA VAL A 201 30.12 27.77 -6.40
C VAL A 201 29.09 27.54 -5.30
N ALA A 202 28.74 28.58 -4.54
CA ALA A 202 27.81 28.48 -3.42
C ALA A 202 26.43 27.96 -3.86
N ARG A 203 25.91 28.53 -4.95
CA ARG A 203 24.61 28.12 -5.49
C ARG A 203 24.61 26.68 -5.99
N THR A 204 25.68 26.23 -6.66
CA THR A 204 25.85 24.87 -7.16
C THR A 204 25.93 23.86 -6.01
N LYS A 205 26.68 24.15 -4.95
CA LYS A 205 26.74 23.32 -3.74
C LYS A 205 25.38 23.17 -3.08
N ILE A 206 24.61 24.26 -2.95
CA ILE A 206 23.25 24.22 -2.37
C ILE A 206 22.30 23.39 -3.26
N MET A 207 22.33 23.60 -4.56
CA MET A 207 21.51 22.87 -5.53
C MET A 207 21.81 21.37 -5.45
N PHE A 208 23.06 20.98 -5.45
CA PHE A 208 23.49 19.59 -5.35
C PHE A 208 23.07 18.96 -4.02
N ARG A 209 23.24 19.67 -2.88
CA ARG A 209 22.77 19.21 -1.55
C ARG A 209 21.28 18.89 -1.56
N ARG A 210 20.47 19.78 -2.13
CA ARG A 210 19.02 19.58 -2.24
C ARG A 210 18.65 18.42 -3.16
N MET A 211 19.37 18.28 -4.27
CA MET A 211 19.17 17.17 -5.22
C MET A 211 19.46 15.82 -4.55
N VAL A 212 20.62 15.68 -3.91
CA VAL A 212 21.03 14.48 -3.17
C VAL A 212 20.06 14.19 -2.02
N GLY A 213 19.57 15.23 -1.30
CA GLY A 213 18.61 15.07 -0.24
C GLY A 213 17.27 14.50 -0.71
N ARG A 214 16.78 14.92 -1.88
CA ARG A 214 15.53 14.37 -2.46
C ARG A 214 15.69 12.97 -3.05
N ALA A 215 16.86 12.68 -3.62
CA ALA A 215 17.12 11.39 -4.27
C ALA A 215 17.32 10.24 -3.26
N VAL A 216 17.71 10.55 -2.01
CA VAL A 216 18.04 9.55 -0.97
C VAL A 216 18.92 8.43 -1.54
N PRO A 217 20.13 8.73 -2.05
CA PRO A 217 20.95 7.76 -2.76
C PRO A 217 21.30 6.55 -1.90
N THR A 218 21.42 5.40 -2.54
CA THR A 218 21.92 4.16 -1.96
C THR A 218 23.44 4.26 -1.73
N LYS A 219 23.99 3.36 -0.90
CA LYS A 219 25.45 3.26 -0.72
C LYS A 219 26.20 3.00 -2.02
N TRP A 220 25.62 2.23 -2.94
CA TRP A 220 26.23 1.98 -4.24
C TRP A 220 26.33 3.27 -5.08
N GLU A 221 25.25 4.06 -5.14
CA GLU A 221 25.23 5.35 -5.85
C GLU A 221 26.20 6.35 -5.22
N PHE A 222 26.31 6.38 -3.88
CA PHE A 222 27.32 7.16 -3.18
C PHE A 222 28.74 6.80 -3.64
N HIS A 223 29.10 5.52 -3.62
CA HIS A 223 30.44 5.08 -4.03
C HIS A 223 30.74 5.37 -5.50
N ALA A 224 29.72 5.22 -6.38
CA ALA A 224 29.85 5.55 -7.80
C ALA A 224 30.15 7.05 -8.00
N LEU A 225 29.36 7.92 -7.37
CA LEU A 225 29.58 9.38 -7.46
C LEU A 225 30.90 9.82 -6.83
N MET A 226 31.25 9.30 -5.66
CA MET A 226 32.56 9.56 -5.02
C MET A 226 33.69 9.20 -5.94
N GLY A 227 33.64 8.00 -6.54
CA GLY A 227 34.69 7.54 -7.47
C GLY A 227 34.85 8.46 -8.67
N VAL A 228 33.77 9.01 -9.23
CA VAL A 228 33.82 9.98 -10.33
C VAL A 228 34.45 11.29 -9.87
N PHE A 229 33.99 11.87 -8.77
CA PHE A 229 34.48 13.17 -8.28
C PHE A 229 35.94 13.11 -7.88
N GLU A 230 36.36 12.11 -7.10
CA GLU A 230 37.76 11.96 -6.65
C GLU A 230 38.73 11.71 -7.83
N ARG A 231 38.34 10.85 -8.78
CA ARG A 231 39.18 10.57 -9.96
C ARG A 231 39.34 11.79 -10.86
N ALA A 232 38.23 12.51 -11.10
CA ALA A 232 38.26 13.74 -11.90
C ALA A 232 39.15 14.79 -11.26
N THR A 233 38.93 15.07 -9.97
CA THR A 233 39.76 16.02 -9.18
C THR A 233 41.24 15.65 -9.24
N LYS A 234 41.57 14.37 -8.99
CA LYS A 234 42.97 13.89 -9.02
C LYS A 234 43.59 14.02 -10.41
N ARG A 235 42.82 13.75 -11.46
CA ARG A 235 43.33 13.87 -12.85
C ARG A 235 43.62 15.31 -13.21
N ILE A 236 42.75 16.24 -12.86
CA ILE A 236 42.89 17.67 -13.14
C ILE A 236 44.14 18.21 -12.41
N ARG A 237 44.26 18.00 -11.09
CA ARG A 237 45.39 18.44 -10.29
C ARG A 237 46.75 17.91 -10.79
N ARG A 238 46.79 16.70 -11.37
CA ARG A 238 48.01 16.16 -12.00
C ARG A 238 48.36 16.91 -13.28
N LEU A 239 47.41 17.31 -14.07
CA LEU A 239 47.64 18.05 -15.31
C LEU A 239 48.11 19.48 -15.03
N GLU A 240 47.68 20.09 -13.94
CA GLU A 240 48.10 21.42 -13.50
C GLU A 240 49.51 21.40 -12.82
N GLY A 241 49.78 20.38 -11.98
CA GLY A 241 51.06 20.26 -11.28
C GLY A 241 52.21 19.74 -12.14
N GLY A 242 51.96 19.39 -13.40
CA GLY A 242 52.95 18.98 -14.39
C GLY A 242 53.33 20.07 -15.39
N ARG A 243 52.84 21.29 -15.17
CA ARG A 243 53.26 22.52 -15.81
C ARG A 243 54.14 23.28 -14.83
#